data_5c6bc470df4c3dfe346eb6b5a8939600
#
_entry.id   5c6bc470df4c3dfe346eb6b5a8939600
#
_cell.length_a   1.000
_cell.length_b   1.000
_cell.length_c   1.000
_cell.angle_alpha   90.00
_cell.angle_beta   90.00
_cell.angle_gamma   90.00
#
_symmetry.space_group_name_H-M   'P 1'
#
loop_
_entity.id
_entity.type
_entity.pdbx_description
1 polymer ?
#
loop_
_entity_poly.entity_id
_entity_poly.type
_entity_poly.pdbx_seq_one_letter_code
_entity_poly.pdbx_strand_id
1 'polypeptide(L)'
;MNVRNAFTVDVEDYYHVSAFEKHVDRAEWETYESRVEANTRRLLGLLERHGVEATFFVLGWMAERFPHLVREIHARGHEVASHGYWHRLVYDQQPEEFRRDLIRARDILEDLTGRAVAAYRALSFSITRRSLWALEILASEGFRFDSSIFPVRHDRYGIPGANPAIHRIDTPAGPLWEFPISVMRIAGLNVPVGGGGYFRLYPLRWTLRWLGKINRKHGRPFVFYVHPWELDPEQPRVGARSPLSR
;
A
#
# COMPACT_ATOMS: atom_id res chain seq x y z
N MET A 1 3.48 25.63 10.94
CA MET A 1 3.03 24.30 11.40
C MET A 1 3.92 23.24 10.76
N ASN A 2 4.48 22.36 11.58
CA ASN A 2 5.30 21.25 11.08
C ASN A 2 4.35 20.13 10.62
N VAL A 3 4.17 19.97 9.31
CA VAL A 3 3.26 18.96 8.75
C VAL A 3 4.01 17.62 8.71
N ARG A 4 3.49 16.60 9.40
CA ARG A 4 4.02 15.23 9.35
C ARG A 4 3.44 14.50 8.16
N ASN A 5 4.29 14.05 7.23
CA ASN A 5 3.88 13.28 6.06
C ASN A 5 3.95 11.78 6.36
N ALA A 6 3.19 10.97 5.63
CA ALA A 6 3.23 9.52 5.72
C ALA A 6 4.06 8.95 4.55
N PHE A 7 5.12 8.23 4.88
CA PHE A 7 5.84 7.36 3.96
C PHE A 7 5.42 5.92 4.21
N THR A 8 5.00 5.22 3.19
CA THR A 8 4.45 3.88 3.32
C THR A 8 5.10 2.91 2.34
N VAL A 9 5.15 1.65 2.71
CA VAL A 9 5.78 0.58 1.93
C VAL A 9 4.81 -0.59 1.81
N ASP A 10 4.50 -1.01 0.60
CA ASP A 10 3.71 -2.20 0.35
C ASP A 10 4.69 -3.37 0.17
N VAL A 11 4.79 -4.24 1.20
CA VAL A 11 5.78 -5.32 1.27
C VAL A 11 5.30 -6.52 0.48
N GLU A 12 5.67 -6.51 -0.77
CA GLU A 12 5.38 -7.55 -1.75
C GLU A 12 6.57 -7.76 -2.69
N ASP A 13 6.59 -8.88 -3.40
CA ASP A 13 7.61 -9.16 -4.40
C ASP A 13 7.13 -8.75 -5.81
N TYR A 14 8.04 -8.66 -6.77
CA TYR A 14 7.78 -8.24 -8.14
C TYR A 14 6.73 -9.12 -8.87
N TYR A 15 6.60 -10.39 -8.51
CA TYR A 15 5.63 -11.31 -9.09
C TYR A 15 4.21 -11.18 -8.51
N HIS A 16 4.03 -10.43 -7.42
CA HIS A 16 2.71 -10.12 -6.87
C HIS A 16 2.00 -8.99 -7.63
N VAL A 17 2.71 -8.25 -8.49
CA VAL A 17 2.13 -7.11 -9.22
C VAL A 17 0.87 -7.54 -9.98
N SER A 18 -0.25 -6.91 -9.69
CA SER A 18 -1.56 -7.27 -10.25
C SER A 18 -1.62 -7.21 -11.78
N ALA A 19 -0.70 -6.50 -12.44
CA ALA A 19 -0.56 -6.51 -13.88
C ALA A 19 -0.12 -7.89 -14.42
N PHE A 20 0.51 -8.71 -13.60
CA PHE A 20 0.97 -10.05 -13.94
C PHE A 20 0.02 -11.17 -13.49
N GLU A 21 -1.08 -10.87 -12.80
CA GLU A 21 -2.02 -11.86 -12.26
C GLU A 21 -2.55 -12.88 -13.28
N LYS A 22 -2.60 -12.49 -14.56
CA LYS A 22 -2.95 -13.40 -15.67
C LYS A 22 -1.81 -14.32 -16.11
N HIS A 23 -0.60 -14.08 -15.66
CA HIS A 23 0.62 -14.75 -16.10
C HIS A 23 1.37 -15.45 -14.95
N VAL A 24 1.00 -15.13 -13.72
CA VAL A 24 1.58 -15.66 -12.49
C VAL A 24 0.46 -16.24 -11.64
N ASP A 25 0.42 -17.58 -11.57
CA ASP A 25 -0.52 -18.24 -10.67
C ASP A 25 -0.03 -18.11 -9.22
N ARG A 26 -0.95 -17.87 -8.29
CA ARG A 26 -0.64 -17.86 -6.85
C ARG A 26 -0.07 -19.17 -6.35
N ALA A 27 -0.50 -20.30 -6.94
CA ALA A 27 0.04 -21.63 -6.63
C ALA A 27 1.53 -21.77 -6.99
N GLU A 28 2.04 -20.91 -7.86
CA GLU A 28 3.44 -20.92 -8.31
C GLU A 28 4.33 -19.92 -7.57
N TRP A 29 3.79 -19.11 -6.68
CA TRP A 29 4.57 -18.06 -5.99
C TRP A 29 5.82 -18.59 -5.29
N GLU A 30 5.77 -19.81 -4.76
CA GLU A 30 6.91 -20.44 -4.11
C GLU A 30 8.04 -20.82 -5.09
N THR A 31 7.74 -20.89 -6.39
CA THR A 31 8.74 -21.25 -7.42
C THR A 31 9.54 -20.04 -7.89
N TYR A 32 9.05 -18.83 -7.64
CA TYR A 32 9.75 -17.59 -8.00
C TYR A 32 10.84 -17.26 -7.01
N GLU A 33 11.97 -16.74 -7.51
CA GLU A 33 13.03 -16.19 -6.67
C GLU A 33 12.49 -14.98 -5.90
N SER A 34 12.39 -15.09 -4.59
CA SER A 34 12.00 -13.95 -3.77
C SER A 34 13.15 -12.98 -3.57
N ARG A 35 12.88 -11.71 -3.79
CA ARG A 35 13.84 -10.60 -3.60
C ARG A 35 13.37 -9.60 -2.53
N VAL A 36 12.22 -9.89 -1.91
CA VAL A 36 11.58 -8.98 -0.94
C VAL A 36 12.48 -8.67 0.24
N GLU A 37 13.22 -9.65 0.77
CA GLU A 37 14.08 -9.42 1.93
C GLU A 37 15.22 -8.44 1.62
N ALA A 38 15.96 -8.72 0.54
CA ALA A 38 17.09 -7.88 0.15
C ALA A 38 16.64 -6.45 -0.16
N ASN A 39 15.53 -6.31 -0.86
CA ASN A 39 14.99 -5.01 -1.25
C ASN A 39 14.37 -4.26 -0.07
N THR A 40 13.68 -4.95 0.83
CA THR A 40 13.15 -4.33 2.06
C THR A 40 14.28 -3.87 2.97
N ARG A 41 15.33 -4.69 3.17
CA ARG A 41 16.50 -4.27 3.96
C ARG A 41 17.24 -3.08 3.35
N ARG A 42 17.34 -3.01 2.02
CA ARG A 42 17.87 -1.83 1.32
C ARG A 42 17.06 -0.58 1.65
N LEU A 43 15.73 -0.71 1.65
CA LEU A 43 14.82 0.39 2.00
C LEU A 43 14.92 0.77 3.48
N LEU A 44 14.95 -0.21 4.39
CA LEU A 44 15.15 0.01 5.82
C LEU A 44 16.45 0.78 6.10
N GLY A 45 17.55 0.39 5.46
CA GLY A 45 18.82 1.12 5.57
C GLY A 45 18.76 2.55 5.00
N LEU A 46 17.95 2.79 3.97
CA LEU A 46 17.71 4.14 3.46
C LEU A 46 16.92 4.99 4.46
N LEU A 47 15.84 4.46 5.01
CA LEU A 47 15.00 5.14 6.00
C LEU A 47 15.79 5.49 7.27
N GLU A 48 16.59 4.55 7.77
CA GLU A 48 17.46 4.74 8.94
C GLU A 48 18.46 5.88 8.73
N ARG A 49 19.15 5.92 7.58
CA ARG A 49 20.11 7.00 7.26
C ARG A 49 19.48 8.38 7.24
N HIS A 50 18.19 8.46 6.97
CA HIS A 50 17.47 9.72 6.89
C HIS A 50 16.56 10.00 8.10
N GLY A 51 16.58 9.13 9.12
CA GLY A 51 15.75 9.27 10.32
C GLY A 51 14.25 9.27 10.01
N VAL A 52 13.81 8.46 9.02
CA VAL A 52 12.42 8.41 8.57
C VAL A 52 11.75 7.15 9.11
N GLU A 53 10.68 7.32 9.87
CA GLU A 53 9.74 6.26 10.21
C GLU A 53 8.73 6.05 9.08
N ALA A 54 8.30 4.80 8.86
CA ALA A 54 7.36 4.43 7.82
C ALA A 54 6.33 3.42 8.32
N THR A 55 5.20 3.31 7.60
CA THR A 55 4.23 2.24 7.78
C THR A 55 4.43 1.20 6.69
N PHE A 56 4.68 -0.05 7.07
CA PHE A 56 4.87 -1.18 6.17
C PHE A 56 3.59 -2.01 6.12
N PHE A 57 2.88 -1.93 5.00
CA PHE A 57 1.74 -2.79 4.70
C PHE A 57 2.24 -4.13 4.21
N VAL A 58 2.17 -5.14 5.08
CA VAL A 58 2.76 -6.45 4.83
C VAL A 58 1.69 -7.44 4.38
N LEU A 59 1.97 -8.13 3.29
CA LEU A 59 1.16 -9.24 2.82
C LEU A 59 1.29 -10.43 3.79
N GLY A 60 0.17 -10.99 4.25
CA GLY A 60 0.18 -12.09 5.23
C GLY A 60 0.94 -13.32 4.73
N TRP A 61 0.83 -13.67 3.46
CA TRP A 61 1.62 -14.72 2.83
C TRP A 61 3.13 -14.47 2.93
N MET A 62 3.57 -13.22 2.75
CA MET A 62 4.97 -12.85 2.93
C MET A 62 5.41 -12.92 4.40
N ALA A 63 4.51 -12.56 5.31
CA ALA A 63 4.78 -12.61 6.75
C ALA A 63 4.98 -14.06 7.24
N GLU A 64 4.19 -15.02 6.75
CA GLU A 64 4.40 -16.44 7.06
C GLU A 64 5.74 -16.96 6.51
N ARG A 65 6.11 -16.55 5.31
CA ARG A 65 7.33 -17.02 4.65
C ARG A 65 8.59 -16.35 5.19
N PHE A 66 8.51 -15.08 5.55
CA PHE A 66 9.63 -14.26 6.03
C PHE A 66 9.34 -13.62 7.40
N PRO A 67 9.03 -14.40 8.43
CA PRO A 67 8.62 -13.86 9.74
C PRO A 67 9.70 -13.02 10.41
N HIS A 68 10.97 -13.32 10.16
CA HIS A 68 12.10 -12.54 10.66
C HIS A 68 12.15 -11.14 10.04
N LEU A 69 11.71 -10.96 8.78
CA LEU A 69 11.66 -9.66 8.13
C LEU A 69 10.62 -8.76 8.79
N VAL A 70 9.44 -9.29 9.14
CA VAL A 70 8.39 -8.54 9.84
C VAL A 70 8.88 -8.09 11.21
N ARG A 71 9.54 -9.00 11.94
CA ARG A 71 10.14 -8.67 13.25
C ARG A 71 11.24 -7.61 13.10
N GLU A 72 12.06 -7.67 12.05
CA GLU A 72 13.10 -6.68 11.77
C GLU A 72 12.49 -5.30 11.48
N ILE A 73 11.44 -5.21 10.65
CA ILE A 73 10.71 -3.96 10.37
C ILE A 73 10.21 -3.35 11.68
N HIS A 74 9.54 -4.16 12.52
CA HIS A 74 9.01 -3.70 13.80
C HIS A 74 10.12 -3.27 14.77
N ALA A 75 11.20 -4.06 14.91
CA ALA A 75 12.31 -3.78 15.82
C ALA A 75 13.08 -2.49 15.44
N ARG A 76 13.04 -2.08 14.17
CA ARG A 76 13.62 -0.81 13.70
C ARG A 76 12.68 0.39 13.91
N GLY A 77 11.55 0.22 14.63
CA GLY A 77 10.64 1.30 14.99
C GLY A 77 9.62 1.68 13.92
N HIS A 78 9.48 0.88 12.88
CA HIS A 78 8.46 1.10 11.85
C HIS A 78 7.12 0.47 12.24
N GLU A 79 6.02 1.05 11.76
CA GLU A 79 4.68 0.48 11.93
C GLU A 79 4.48 -0.68 10.96
N VAL A 80 3.96 -1.80 11.47
CA VAL A 80 3.51 -2.95 10.68
C VAL A 80 2.00 -2.88 10.53
N ALA A 81 1.53 -2.93 9.29
CA ALA A 81 0.14 -2.84 8.89
C ALA A 81 -0.22 -3.98 7.93
N SER A 82 -1.52 -4.24 7.74
CA SER A 82 -1.99 -5.34 6.91
C SER A 82 -2.18 -4.94 5.45
N HIS A 83 -1.69 -5.80 4.54
CA HIS A 83 -1.96 -5.73 3.09
C HIS A 83 -2.86 -6.88 2.60
N GLY A 84 -3.65 -7.49 3.52
CA GLY A 84 -4.36 -8.74 3.27
C GLY A 84 -3.42 -9.94 3.26
N TYR A 85 -3.97 -11.14 2.98
CA TYR A 85 -3.16 -12.37 2.99
C TYR A 85 -2.78 -12.82 1.58
N TRP A 86 -3.77 -12.99 0.66
CA TRP A 86 -3.59 -13.60 -0.66
C TRP A 86 -3.36 -12.63 -1.81
N HIS A 87 -3.18 -11.35 -1.57
CA HIS A 87 -3.06 -10.33 -2.61
C HIS A 87 -4.22 -10.42 -3.64
N ARG A 88 -5.49 -10.42 -3.16
CA ARG A 88 -6.69 -10.49 -3.99
C ARG A 88 -7.38 -9.14 -4.08
N LEU A 89 -7.81 -8.77 -5.27
CA LEU A 89 -8.60 -7.54 -5.47
C LEU A 89 -9.89 -7.60 -4.64
N VAL A 90 -10.16 -6.58 -3.85
CA VAL A 90 -11.31 -6.56 -2.92
C VAL A 90 -12.63 -6.71 -3.66
N TYR A 91 -12.77 -6.04 -4.80
CA TYR A 91 -14.01 -6.12 -5.60
C TYR A 91 -14.24 -7.46 -6.32
N ASP A 92 -13.27 -8.37 -6.31
CA ASP A 92 -13.36 -9.74 -6.85
C ASP A 92 -13.58 -10.77 -5.73
N GLN A 93 -13.78 -10.32 -4.49
CA GLN A 93 -14.06 -11.17 -3.34
C GLN A 93 -15.51 -11.00 -2.86
N GLN A 94 -16.04 -12.06 -2.25
CA GLN A 94 -17.25 -11.93 -1.44
C GLN A 94 -16.89 -11.37 -0.05
N PRO A 95 -17.80 -10.68 0.64
CA PRO A 95 -17.55 -10.08 1.96
C PRO A 95 -16.91 -11.04 2.98
N GLU A 96 -17.40 -12.27 3.06
CA GLU A 96 -16.89 -13.27 3.99
C GLU A 96 -15.52 -13.83 3.60
N GLU A 97 -15.17 -13.86 2.30
CA GLU A 97 -13.83 -14.21 1.85
C GLU A 97 -12.83 -13.13 2.24
N PHE A 98 -13.20 -11.86 2.01
CA PHE A 98 -12.41 -10.71 2.41
C PHE A 98 -12.19 -10.70 3.93
N ARG A 99 -13.24 -10.93 4.73
CA ARG A 99 -13.14 -11.01 6.19
C ARG A 99 -12.13 -12.07 6.65
N ARG A 100 -12.21 -13.28 6.09
CA ARG A 100 -11.29 -14.37 6.43
C ARG A 100 -9.84 -14.06 6.05
N ASP A 101 -9.62 -13.49 4.87
CA ASP A 101 -8.30 -13.06 4.38
C ASP A 101 -7.70 -11.97 5.29
N LEU A 102 -8.52 -11.01 5.68
CA LEU A 102 -8.17 -9.89 6.55
C LEU A 102 -7.76 -10.37 7.95
N ILE A 103 -8.59 -11.21 8.58
CA ILE A 103 -8.35 -11.76 9.92
C ILE A 103 -7.07 -12.59 9.92
N ARG A 104 -6.90 -13.49 8.95
CA ARG A 104 -5.70 -14.33 8.85
C ARG A 104 -4.43 -13.48 8.78
N ALA A 105 -4.41 -12.47 7.93
CA ALA A 105 -3.26 -11.59 7.79
C ALA A 105 -2.97 -10.83 9.10
N ARG A 106 -4.01 -10.27 9.72
CA ARG A 106 -3.89 -9.54 10.99
C ARG A 106 -3.29 -10.42 12.08
N ASP A 107 -3.87 -11.59 12.29
CA ASP A 107 -3.47 -12.49 13.39
C ASP A 107 -1.99 -12.90 13.26
N ILE A 108 -1.52 -13.21 12.05
CA ILE A 108 -0.11 -13.48 11.78
C ILE A 108 0.78 -12.29 12.13
N LEU A 109 0.40 -11.10 11.72
CA LEU A 109 1.20 -9.90 11.94
C LEU A 109 1.23 -9.51 13.42
N GLU A 110 0.13 -9.67 14.14
CA GLU A 110 0.03 -9.46 15.58
C GLU A 110 0.87 -10.47 16.36
N ASP A 111 0.85 -11.74 16.00
CA ASP A 111 1.69 -12.78 16.58
C ASP A 111 3.19 -12.50 16.40
N LEU A 112 3.57 -11.96 15.24
CA LEU A 112 4.97 -11.67 14.94
C LEU A 112 5.51 -10.43 15.64
N THR A 113 4.65 -9.44 15.89
CA THR A 113 5.06 -8.12 16.43
C THR A 113 4.70 -7.93 17.90
N GLY A 114 3.77 -8.70 18.44
CA GLY A 114 3.19 -8.51 19.77
C GLY A 114 2.40 -7.20 19.88
N ARG A 115 1.95 -6.62 18.76
CA ARG A 115 1.23 -5.35 18.70
C ARG A 115 -0.04 -5.49 17.87
N ALA A 116 -1.08 -4.74 18.25
CA ALA A 116 -2.31 -4.67 17.49
C ALA A 116 -2.06 -4.04 16.11
N VAL A 117 -2.57 -4.67 15.06
CA VAL A 117 -2.51 -4.19 13.68
C VAL A 117 -3.79 -3.42 13.37
N ALA A 118 -3.70 -2.09 13.38
CA ALA A 118 -4.85 -1.20 13.26
C ALA A 118 -5.00 -0.53 11.90
N ALA A 119 -4.04 -0.71 10.99
CA ALA A 119 -4.03 -0.10 9.66
C ALA A 119 -4.10 -1.16 8.56
N TYR A 120 -4.83 -0.84 7.49
CA TYR A 120 -5.02 -1.68 6.32
C TYR A 120 -4.80 -0.90 5.03
N ARG A 121 -4.30 -1.58 4.02
CA ARG A 121 -4.31 -1.11 2.64
C ARG A 121 -4.73 -2.25 1.71
N ALA A 122 -5.76 -2.00 0.90
CA ALA A 122 -6.15 -2.94 -0.13
C ALA A 122 -5.10 -2.97 -1.24
N LEU A 123 -4.75 -4.17 -1.67
CA LEU A 123 -3.89 -4.36 -2.82
C LEU A 123 -4.41 -3.55 -4.02
N SER A 124 -3.49 -2.95 -4.77
CA SER A 124 -3.82 -2.13 -5.94
C SER A 124 -4.94 -1.11 -5.71
N PHE A 125 -5.12 -0.63 -4.48
CA PHE A 125 -6.19 0.32 -4.12
C PHE A 125 -7.58 -0.14 -4.58
N SER A 126 -7.88 -1.42 -4.40
CA SER A 126 -9.08 -2.08 -4.94
C SER A 126 -10.36 -1.88 -4.12
N ILE A 127 -10.34 -1.02 -3.09
CA ILE A 127 -11.57 -0.46 -2.54
C ILE A 127 -12.07 0.63 -3.48
N THR A 128 -13.10 0.29 -4.23
CA THR A 128 -13.75 1.14 -5.23
C THR A 128 -15.23 1.31 -4.88
N ARG A 129 -16.01 2.02 -5.71
CA ARG A 129 -17.46 2.14 -5.50
C ARG A 129 -18.17 0.78 -5.44
N ARG A 130 -17.59 -0.28 -6.02
CA ARG A 130 -18.15 -1.65 -6.03
C ARG A 130 -17.89 -2.43 -4.74
N SER A 131 -16.91 -1.99 -3.95
CA SER A 131 -16.39 -2.70 -2.77
C SER A 131 -16.33 -1.83 -1.51
N LEU A 132 -17.15 -0.77 -1.44
CA LEU A 132 -17.24 0.09 -0.24
C LEU A 132 -17.70 -0.66 1.01
N TRP A 133 -18.38 -1.80 0.85
CA TRP A 133 -18.74 -2.71 1.93
C TRP A 133 -17.53 -3.20 2.75
N ALA A 134 -16.34 -3.21 2.14
CA ALA A 134 -15.11 -3.60 2.83
C ALA A 134 -14.74 -2.66 3.99
N LEU A 135 -15.10 -1.38 3.91
CA LEU A 135 -14.84 -0.41 4.98
C LEU A 135 -15.62 -0.76 6.26
N GLU A 136 -16.85 -1.26 6.14
CA GLU A 136 -17.62 -1.71 7.29
C GLU A 136 -16.99 -2.97 7.92
N ILE A 137 -16.49 -3.91 7.10
CA ILE A 137 -15.79 -5.09 7.60
C ILE A 137 -14.49 -4.67 8.30
N LEU A 138 -13.70 -3.76 7.73
CA LEU A 138 -12.50 -3.24 8.38
C LEU A 138 -12.83 -2.68 9.78
N ALA A 139 -13.85 -1.83 9.88
CA ALA A 139 -14.26 -1.25 11.15
C ALA A 139 -14.76 -2.33 12.14
N SER A 140 -15.56 -3.31 11.69
CA SER A 140 -16.07 -4.40 12.53
C SER A 140 -14.97 -5.32 13.06
N GLU A 141 -13.88 -5.47 12.31
CA GLU A 141 -12.69 -6.26 12.70
C GLU A 141 -11.66 -5.45 13.50
N GLY A 142 -11.99 -4.22 13.90
CA GLY A 142 -11.17 -3.39 14.80
C GLY A 142 -10.07 -2.57 14.11
N PHE A 143 -10.03 -2.55 12.77
CA PHE A 143 -9.16 -1.61 12.06
C PHE A 143 -9.64 -0.18 12.26
N ARG A 144 -8.70 0.73 12.39
CA ARG A 144 -8.97 2.17 12.63
C ARG A 144 -8.51 3.05 11.48
N PHE A 145 -7.56 2.56 10.68
CA PHE A 145 -6.93 3.30 9.60
C PHE A 145 -7.02 2.50 8.30
N ASP A 146 -7.42 3.16 7.24
CA ASP A 146 -7.41 2.62 5.88
C ASP A 146 -6.61 3.54 4.95
N SER A 147 -5.97 2.97 3.96
CA SER A 147 -5.26 3.71 2.91
C SER A 147 -5.51 3.09 1.55
N SER A 148 -6.78 2.75 1.28
CA SER A 148 -7.17 1.97 0.10
C SER A 148 -7.88 2.80 -0.97
N ILE A 149 -8.37 3.99 -0.65
CA ILE A 149 -9.10 4.83 -1.60
C ILE A 149 -8.12 5.77 -2.32
N PHE A 150 -8.00 5.59 -3.62
CA PHE A 150 -7.21 6.49 -4.46
C PHE A 150 -8.14 7.45 -5.21
N PRO A 151 -8.06 8.78 -5.01
CA PRO A 151 -9.00 9.74 -5.58
C PRO A 151 -8.68 10.08 -7.06
N VAL A 152 -8.51 9.06 -7.89
CA VAL A 152 -8.18 9.20 -9.32
C VAL A 152 -9.16 8.43 -10.19
N ARG A 153 -9.13 8.70 -11.50
CA ARG A 153 -9.82 7.88 -12.50
C ARG A 153 -8.83 6.86 -13.06
N HIS A 154 -9.10 5.59 -12.84
CA HIS A 154 -8.34 4.47 -13.39
C HIS A 154 -9.28 3.31 -13.70
N ASP A 155 -8.91 2.42 -14.62
CA ASP A 155 -9.73 1.28 -15.04
C ASP A 155 -9.82 0.17 -13.98
N ARG A 156 -8.79 0.01 -13.15
CA ARG A 156 -8.69 -1.04 -12.12
C ARG A 156 -8.97 -0.55 -10.70
N TYR A 157 -8.74 0.73 -10.41
CA TYR A 157 -8.84 1.28 -9.06
C TYR A 157 -9.31 2.72 -9.08
N GLY A 158 -9.48 3.25 -7.89
CA GLY A 158 -9.77 4.65 -7.69
C GLY A 158 -11.26 4.98 -7.62
N ILE A 159 -11.52 6.04 -6.90
CA ILE A 159 -12.85 6.65 -6.78
C ILE A 159 -12.72 8.12 -7.20
N PRO A 160 -13.01 8.44 -8.47
CA PRO A 160 -13.00 9.82 -8.93
C PRO A 160 -13.91 10.69 -8.08
N GLY A 161 -13.37 11.81 -7.58
CA GLY A 161 -14.10 12.72 -6.70
C GLY A 161 -14.08 12.36 -5.21
N ALA A 162 -13.41 11.27 -4.79
CA ALA A 162 -13.16 11.01 -3.37
C ALA A 162 -12.33 12.15 -2.75
N ASN A 163 -12.49 12.34 -1.45
CA ASN A 163 -11.76 13.35 -0.70
C ASN A 163 -10.24 13.05 -0.75
N PRO A 164 -9.40 13.95 -1.25
CA PRO A 164 -7.95 13.71 -1.35
C PRO A 164 -7.17 14.07 -0.07
N ALA A 165 -7.84 14.49 0.98
CA ALA A 165 -7.24 14.74 2.28
C ALA A 165 -7.49 13.55 3.22
N ILE A 166 -6.68 13.40 4.26
CA ILE A 166 -6.97 12.48 5.34
C ILE A 166 -8.32 12.89 5.96
N HIS A 167 -9.22 11.93 6.11
CA HIS A 167 -10.57 12.18 6.61
C HIS A 167 -11.17 10.96 7.29
N ARG A 168 -12.15 11.23 8.13
CA ARG A 168 -12.93 10.19 8.78
C ARG A 168 -14.05 9.70 7.86
N ILE A 169 -14.24 8.39 7.85
CA ILE A 169 -15.37 7.70 7.21
C ILE A 169 -16.18 7.05 8.33
N ASP A 170 -17.46 7.39 8.44
CA ASP A 170 -18.38 6.74 9.38
C ASP A 170 -18.99 5.53 8.68
N THR A 171 -18.87 4.34 9.30
CA THR A 171 -19.52 3.10 8.88
C THR A 171 -20.51 2.63 9.94
N PRO A 172 -21.46 1.74 9.61
CA PRO A 172 -22.37 1.16 10.62
C PRO A 172 -21.63 0.45 11.77
N ALA A 173 -20.43 -0.09 11.52
CA ALA A 173 -19.61 -0.80 12.51
C ALA A 173 -18.67 0.12 13.29
N GLY A 174 -18.59 1.40 12.94
CA GLY A 174 -17.71 2.38 13.60
C GLY A 174 -16.92 3.24 12.63
N PRO A 175 -16.14 4.20 13.14
CA PRO A 175 -15.39 5.11 12.29
C PRO A 175 -14.06 4.52 11.83
N LEU A 176 -13.67 4.85 10.60
CA LEU A 176 -12.33 4.66 10.03
C LEU A 176 -11.71 6.00 9.66
N TRP A 177 -10.40 6.07 9.71
CA TRP A 177 -9.63 7.16 9.13
C TRP A 177 -9.04 6.72 7.79
N GLU A 178 -9.46 7.38 6.71
CA GLU A 178 -8.90 7.16 5.38
C GLU A 178 -7.68 8.07 5.16
N PHE A 179 -6.59 7.44 4.68
CA PHE A 179 -5.33 8.08 4.29
C PHE A 179 -5.12 7.94 2.78
N PRO A 180 -5.78 8.75 1.95
CA PRO A 180 -5.72 8.60 0.51
C PRO A 180 -4.32 8.86 -0.03
N ILE A 181 -3.92 8.10 -1.06
CA ILE A 181 -2.67 8.38 -1.76
C ILE A 181 -2.72 9.77 -2.40
N SER A 182 -1.63 10.50 -2.25
CA SER A 182 -1.60 11.90 -2.61
C SER A 182 -1.76 12.16 -4.11
N VAL A 183 -2.62 13.12 -4.40
CA VAL A 183 -2.87 13.64 -5.74
C VAL A 183 -2.69 15.15 -5.79
N MET A 184 -2.32 15.66 -6.95
CA MET A 184 -2.31 17.08 -7.25
C MET A 184 -3.45 17.40 -8.20
N ARG A 185 -4.25 18.42 -7.86
CA ARG A 185 -5.30 18.88 -8.76
C ARG A 185 -4.71 19.81 -9.83
N ILE A 186 -4.77 19.38 -11.10
CA ILE A 186 -4.24 20.10 -12.26
C ILE A 186 -5.36 20.15 -13.30
N ALA A 187 -5.74 21.34 -13.74
CA ALA A 187 -6.81 21.54 -14.74
C ALA A 187 -8.12 20.78 -14.41
N GLY A 188 -8.49 20.75 -13.13
CA GLY A 188 -9.72 20.04 -12.68
C GLY A 188 -9.58 18.54 -12.49
N LEU A 189 -8.47 17.92 -12.87
CA LEU A 189 -8.19 16.50 -12.75
C LEU A 189 -7.25 16.22 -11.56
N ASN A 190 -7.47 15.09 -10.90
CA ASN A 190 -6.54 14.59 -9.89
C ASN A 190 -5.43 13.79 -10.58
N VAL A 191 -4.21 14.31 -10.50
CA VAL A 191 -2.99 13.68 -11.02
C VAL A 191 -2.28 12.97 -9.86
N PRO A 192 -2.02 11.64 -9.94
CA PRO A 192 -1.33 10.92 -8.88
C PRO A 192 0.11 11.40 -8.73
N VAL A 193 0.52 11.63 -7.47
CA VAL A 193 1.88 12.10 -7.15
C VAL A 193 2.52 11.35 -5.99
N GLY A 194 1.75 10.52 -5.27
CA GLY A 194 2.17 9.84 -4.05
C GLY A 194 2.65 8.40 -4.24
N GLY A 195 3.01 7.96 -5.44
CA GLY A 195 3.39 6.56 -5.67
C GLY A 195 4.72 6.39 -6.39
N GLY A 196 5.45 5.31 -6.09
CA GLY A 196 6.75 5.00 -6.65
C GLY A 196 6.74 4.90 -8.17
N GLY A 197 5.72 4.27 -8.76
CA GLY A 197 5.56 4.21 -10.22
C GLY A 197 5.48 5.60 -10.86
N TYR A 198 4.68 6.50 -10.29
CA TYR A 198 4.57 7.87 -10.76
C TYR A 198 5.83 8.70 -10.49
N PHE A 199 6.50 8.43 -9.36
CA PHE A 199 7.78 9.04 -9.01
C PHE A 199 8.86 8.76 -10.07
N ARG A 200 8.86 7.56 -10.66
CA ARG A 200 9.79 7.18 -11.73
C ARG A 200 9.41 7.77 -13.10
N LEU A 201 8.12 8.06 -13.31
CA LEU A 201 7.63 8.64 -14.57
C LEU A 201 7.84 10.14 -14.67
N TYR A 202 7.70 10.86 -13.57
CA TYR A 202 7.80 12.31 -13.56
C TYR A 202 9.21 12.79 -13.28
N PRO A 203 9.65 13.92 -13.86
CA PRO A 203 10.87 14.57 -13.43
C PRO A 203 10.85 14.83 -11.91
N LEU A 204 11.91 14.44 -11.20
CA LEU A 204 12.02 14.54 -9.74
C LEU A 204 11.60 15.92 -9.20
N ARG A 205 12.06 17.00 -9.87
CA ARG A 205 11.72 18.38 -9.49
C ARG A 205 10.22 18.68 -9.48
N TRP A 206 9.44 18.00 -10.35
CA TRP A 206 7.99 18.18 -10.38
C TRP A 206 7.32 17.48 -9.21
N THR A 207 7.69 16.24 -8.95
CA THR A 207 7.19 15.49 -7.80
C THR A 207 7.46 16.24 -6.50
N LEU A 208 8.70 16.66 -6.27
CA LEU A 208 9.08 17.43 -5.07
C LEU A 208 8.32 18.77 -4.96
N ARG A 209 8.12 19.47 -6.09
CA ARG A 209 7.33 20.70 -6.11
C ARG A 209 5.87 20.45 -5.77
N TRP A 210 5.27 19.38 -6.29
CA TRP A 210 3.87 19.04 -6.03
C TRP A 210 3.65 18.57 -4.59
N LEU A 211 4.49 17.69 -4.07
CA LEU A 211 4.44 17.28 -2.67
C LEU A 211 4.65 18.48 -1.73
N GLY A 212 5.64 19.31 -2.01
CA GLY A 212 5.85 20.55 -1.26
C GLY A 212 4.67 21.54 -1.36
N LYS A 213 3.92 21.56 -2.47
CA LYS A 213 2.71 22.38 -2.60
C LYS A 213 1.57 21.83 -1.75
N ILE A 214 1.42 20.49 -1.63
CA ILE A 214 0.44 19.87 -0.74
C ILE A 214 0.66 20.35 0.69
N ASN A 215 1.90 20.31 1.19
CA ASN A 215 2.21 20.77 2.53
C ASN A 215 2.02 22.29 2.69
N ARG A 216 2.67 23.09 1.83
CA ARG A 216 2.74 24.56 2.04
C ARG A 216 1.46 25.28 1.66
N LYS A 217 0.83 24.91 0.53
CA LYS A 217 -0.35 25.64 0.03
C LYS A 217 -1.66 25.07 0.58
N HIS A 218 -1.73 23.75 0.74
CA HIS A 218 -2.96 23.12 1.23
C HIS A 218 -2.93 22.82 2.73
N GLY A 219 -1.79 23.05 3.42
CA GLY A 219 -1.64 22.86 4.87
C GLY A 219 -1.88 21.43 5.36
N ARG A 220 -1.73 20.43 4.47
CA ARG A 220 -2.05 19.03 4.78
C ARG A 220 -0.87 18.12 4.54
N PRO A 221 -0.80 16.95 5.23
CA PRO A 221 0.18 15.93 4.94
C PRO A 221 -0.02 15.31 3.55
N PHE A 222 1.06 14.79 2.98
CA PHE A 222 0.97 13.86 1.87
C PHE A 222 1.19 12.43 2.34
N VAL A 223 0.58 11.49 1.63
CA VAL A 223 0.81 10.04 1.74
C VAL A 223 1.54 9.59 0.49
N PHE A 224 2.70 8.97 0.68
CA PHE A 224 3.55 8.47 -0.40
C PHE A 224 3.83 6.98 -0.18
N TYR A 225 3.77 6.18 -1.25
CA TYR A 225 4.04 4.75 -1.15
C TYR A 225 5.07 4.29 -2.18
N VAL A 226 5.78 3.25 -1.82
CA VAL A 226 6.69 2.50 -2.69
C VAL A 226 6.57 1.01 -2.42
N HIS A 227 7.05 0.20 -3.37
CA HIS A 227 7.26 -1.22 -3.15
C HIS A 227 8.76 -1.51 -3.06
N PRO A 228 9.21 -2.51 -2.28
CA PRO A 228 10.62 -2.88 -2.20
C PRO A 228 11.25 -3.20 -3.55
N TRP A 229 10.51 -3.90 -4.43
CA TRP A 229 10.98 -4.28 -5.76
C TRP A 229 11.23 -3.08 -6.70
N GLU A 230 10.67 -1.91 -6.43
CA GLU A 230 10.92 -0.69 -7.22
C GLU A 230 12.36 -0.16 -7.07
N LEU A 231 13.08 -0.62 -6.06
CA LEU A 231 14.48 -0.27 -5.81
C LEU A 231 15.47 -1.32 -6.36
N ASP A 232 14.99 -2.32 -7.08
CA ASP A 232 15.79 -3.42 -7.59
C ASP A 232 16.09 -3.27 -9.08
N PRO A 233 17.31 -2.85 -9.46
CA PRO A 233 17.69 -2.75 -10.86
C PRO A 233 17.87 -4.11 -11.54
N GLU A 234 18.02 -5.19 -10.76
CA GLU A 234 18.25 -6.56 -11.24
C GLU A 234 17.00 -7.42 -11.17
N GLN A 235 15.84 -6.80 -10.99
CA GLN A 235 14.57 -7.52 -10.89
C GLN A 235 14.35 -8.44 -12.10
N PRO A 236 14.02 -9.74 -11.88
CA PRO A 236 13.68 -10.65 -12.95
C PRO A 236 12.50 -10.15 -13.79
N ARG A 237 12.56 -10.37 -15.08
CA ARG A 237 11.46 -10.02 -15.98
C ARG A 237 10.42 -11.13 -15.94
N VAL A 238 9.25 -10.87 -15.39
CA VAL A 238 8.09 -11.75 -15.52
C VAL A 238 7.57 -11.61 -16.95
N GLY A 239 7.29 -12.72 -17.63
CA GLY A 239 7.05 -12.83 -19.07
C GLY A 239 5.90 -12.02 -19.70
N ALA A 240 5.81 -10.76 -19.36
CA ALA A 240 4.91 -9.80 -20.00
C ALA A 240 5.46 -9.45 -21.40
N ARG A 241 4.81 -9.93 -22.44
CA ARG A 241 5.12 -9.65 -23.85
C ARG A 241 4.86 -8.18 -24.27
N SER A 242 4.63 -7.25 -23.34
CA SER A 242 4.33 -5.85 -23.64
C SER A 242 5.56 -4.96 -23.46
N PRO A 243 5.89 -4.10 -24.44
CA PRO A 243 6.96 -3.11 -24.33
C PRO A 243 6.70 -2.02 -23.26
N LEU A 244 5.48 -1.92 -22.73
CA LEU A 244 5.09 -0.98 -21.67
C LEU A 244 5.34 -1.53 -20.24
N SER A 245 5.84 -2.76 -20.11
CA SER A 245 6.24 -3.38 -18.83
C SER A 245 7.73 -3.18 -18.50
N ARG A 246 8.37 -2.17 -19.10
CA ARG A 246 9.75 -1.79 -18.83
C ARG A 246 9.83 -0.67 -17.81
#